data_6f09968e9a59314fa61efac8d3db8e32
#
_entry.id   6f09968e9a59314fa61efac8d3db8e32
#
_cell.length_a   1.000
_cell.length_b   1.000
_cell.length_c   1.000
_cell.angle_alpha   90.00
_cell.angle_beta   90.00
_cell.angle_gamma   90.00
#
_symmetry.space_group_name_H-M   'P 1'
#
loop_
_entity.id
_entity.type
_entity.pdbx_description
1 polymer ?
#
loop_
_entity_poly.entity_id
_entity_poly.type
_entity_poly.pdbx_seq_one_letter_code
_entity_poly.pdbx_strand_id
1 'polypeptide(L)'
;VYKTINSDEWSIAVQLTKKTAREYKKEAKERKSDYANIKIKFLKDGLNTTANIKVVRGTDKKYYGVITLSKYVVRYATDRYIDIEIVNTPKNGYKVPKSSIVSNDLYVIPAKYSTKGKNDNNVGFNVQSSDRNKGESKIYYPPIAYADDENYYVSRLYFNDGEVITKPDSHETYVIGHTRKFMCAYNINNGYTVFTVVSILDSTDEYNIIKIMDYSLKIYDRIVLDASKVTENQVIYQ
;
A
#
# COMPACT_ATOMS: atom_id res chain seq x y z
N VAL A 1 30.68 -34.22 -31.73
CA VAL A 1 29.30 -33.90 -31.33
C VAL A 1 29.16 -32.39 -31.32
N TYR A 2 28.27 -31.85 -32.16
CA TYR A 2 28.03 -30.41 -32.24
C TYR A 2 26.72 -30.11 -31.49
N LYS A 3 26.68 -29.00 -30.76
CA LYS A 3 25.45 -28.40 -30.21
C LYS A 3 24.95 -27.36 -31.20
N THR A 4 23.74 -27.50 -31.67
CA THR A 4 23.09 -26.56 -32.58
C THR A 4 22.07 -25.75 -31.77
N ILE A 5 22.11 -24.43 -31.86
CA ILE A 5 21.16 -23.54 -31.26
C ILE A 5 20.13 -23.18 -32.31
N ASN A 6 18.88 -23.57 -32.10
CA ASN A 6 17.80 -23.40 -33.08
C ASN A 6 16.90 -22.20 -32.78
N SER A 7 17.06 -21.58 -31.60
CA SER A 7 16.23 -20.46 -31.15
C SER A 7 17.05 -19.50 -30.29
N ASP A 8 16.74 -18.23 -30.42
CA ASP A 8 17.29 -17.21 -29.51
C ASP A 8 16.54 -17.19 -28.16
N GLU A 9 15.36 -17.83 -28.10
CA GLU A 9 14.58 -17.92 -26.86
C GLU A 9 15.03 -19.11 -26.02
N TRP A 10 15.29 -18.84 -24.77
CA TRP A 10 15.71 -19.82 -23.79
C TRP A 10 15.18 -19.45 -22.39
N SER A 11 15.23 -20.40 -21.46
CA SER A 11 14.63 -20.19 -20.15
C SER A 11 15.51 -20.70 -19.02
N ILE A 12 15.42 -20.00 -17.88
CA ILE A 12 16.05 -20.39 -16.62
C ILE A 12 14.92 -20.72 -15.63
N ALA A 13 15.00 -21.88 -14.98
CA ALA A 13 14.05 -22.23 -13.90
C ALA A 13 14.69 -21.96 -12.55
N VAL A 14 14.01 -21.20 -11.70
CA VAL A 14 14.44 -20.90 -10.33
C VAL A 14 13.37 -21.32 -9.34
N GLN A 15 13.75 -21.90 -8.21
CA GLN A 15 12.80 -22.21 -7.15
C GLN A 15 12.44 -20.91 -6.39
N LEU A 16 11.15 -20.70 -6.17
CA LEU A 16 10.63 -19.51 -5.50
C LEU A 16 10.04 -19.85 -4.13
N THR A 17 10.13 -18.90 -3.20
CA THR A 17 9.35 -18.97 -1.97
C THR A 17 7.87 -18.73 -2.27
N LYS A 18 6.98 -19.19 -1.40
CA LYS A 18 5.53 -18.96 -1.53
C LYS A 18 5.18 -17.46 -1.54
N LYS A 19 5.94 -16.65 -0.80
CA LYS A 19 5.79 -15.18 -0.75
C LYS A 19 6.12 -14.57 -2.11
N THR A 20 7.32 -14.81 -2.62
CA THR A 20 7.80 -14.28 -3.90
C THR A 20 6.94 -14.74 -5.08
N ALA A 21 6.47 -16.00 -5.06
CA ALA A 21 5.57 -16.51 -6.08
C ALA A 21 4.21 -15.77 -6.10
N ARG A 22 3.69 -15.38 -4.92
CA ARG A 22 2.46 -14.58 -4.83
C ARG A 22 2.66 -13.16 -5.34
N GLU A 23 3.79 -12.54 -5.04
CA GLU A 23 4.14 -11.19 -5.51
C GLU A 23 4.20 -11.13 -7.04
N TYR A 24 4.92 -12.05 -7.69
CA TYR A 24 4.98 -12.10 -9.16
C TYR A 24 3.63 -12.42 -9.81
N LYS A 25 2.81 -13.30 -9.20
CA LYS A 25 1.45 -13.56 -9.69
C LYS A 25 0.55 -12.34 -9.59
N LYS A 26 0.68 -11.57 -8.51
CA LYS A 26 -0.06 -10.33 -8.32
C LYS A 26 0.34 -9.29 -9.38
N GLU A 27 1.65 -9.08 -9.59
CA GLU A 27 2.16 -8.17 -10.59
C GLU A 27 1.70 -8.55 -12.01
N ALA A 28 1.78 -9.84 -12.36
CA ALA A 28 1.30 -10.33 -13.64
C ALA A 28 -0.20 -10.04 -13.84
N LYS A 29 -1.02 -10.26 -12.80
CA LYS A 29 -2.46 -9.98 -12.82
C LYS A 29 -2.77 -8.48 -12.99
N GLU A 30 -2.06 -7.61 -12.28
CA GLU A 30 -2.20 -6.16 -12.41
C GLU A 30 -1.87 -5.67 -13.83
N ARG A 31 -0.94 -6.32 -14.49
CA ARG A 31 -0.56 -6.07 -15.89
C ARG A 31 -1.45 -6.75 -16.92
N LYS A 32 -2.45 -7.52 -16.49
CA LYS A 32 -3.30 -8.36 -17.36
C LYS A 32 -2.45 -9.29 -18.24
N SER A 33 -1.40 -9.89 -17.68
CA SER A 33 -0.43 -10.75 -18.35
C SER A 33 -0.22 -12.05 -17.56
N ASP A 34 0.35 -13.06 -18.21
CA ASP A 34 0.74 -14.35 -17.59
C ASP A 34 2.11 -14.29 -16.89
N TYR A 35 2.84 -13.19 -17.06
CA TYR A 35 4.20 -13.00 -16.56
C TYR A 35 4.41 -11.62 -15.92
N ALA A 36 5.33 -11.57 -14.97
CA ALA A 36 5.87 -10.33 -14.41
C ALA A 36 7.20 -9.99 -15.10
N ASN A 37 7.58 -8.71 -15.09
CA ASN A 37 8.89 -8.27 -15.59
C ASN A 37 9.87 -8.19 -14.45
N ILE A 38 11.07 -8.75 -14.65
CA ILE A 38 12.14 -8.72 -13.68
C ILE A 38 13.43 -8.19 -14.33
N LYS A 39 14.31 -7.66 -13.50
CA LYS A 39 15.71 -7.43 -13.87
C LYS A 39 16.55 -8.53 -13.26
N ILE A 40 17.44 -9.11 -14.05
CA ILE A 40 18.38 -10.12 -13.60
C ILE A 40 19.81 -9.67 -13.88
N LYS A 41 20.70 -10.07 -13.00
CA LYS A 41 22.16 -9.94 -13.18
C LYS A 41 22.76 -11.33 -13.21
N PHE A 42 23.51 -11.63 -14.25
CA PHE A 42 24.30 -12.86 -14.35
C PHE A 42 25.56 -12.69 -13.51
N LEU A 43 25.79 -13.58 -12.55
CA LEU A 43 26.94 -13.44 -11.63
C LEU A 43 28.26 -13.81 -12.31
N LYS A 44 28.23 -14.64 -13.36
CA LYS A 44 29.41 -15.07 -14.11
C LYS A 44 30.15 -13.91 -14.79
N ASP A 45 29.44 -12.93 -15.31
CA ASP A 45 30.03 -11.85 -16.11
C ASP A 45 29.46 -10.45 -15.76
N GLY A 46 28.60 -10.37 -14.74
CA GLY A 46 28.01 -9.12 -14.30
C GLY A 46 26.98 -8.51 -15.24
N LEU A 47 26.56 -9.23 -16.28
CA LEU A 47 25.60 -8.74 -17.28
C LEU A 47 24.22 -8.53 -16.64
N ASN A 48 23.65 -7.33 -16.84
CA ASN A 48 22.30 -7.00 -16.42
C ASN A 48 21.35 -7.03 -17.61
N THR A 49 20.19 -7.65 -17.44
CA THR A 49 19.14 -7.67 -18.48
C THR A 49 17.73 -7.70 -17.86
N THR A 50 16.75 -7.37 -18.68
CA THR A 50 15.32 -7.56 -18.34
C THR A 50 14.83 -8.88 -18.89
N ALA A 51 13.95 -9.54 -18.16
CA ALA A 51 13.35 -10.81 -18.53
C ALA A 51 11.90 -10.90 -18.05
N ASN A 52 11.16 -11.84 -18.62
CA ASN A 52 9.81 -12.18 -18.17
C ASN A 52 9.88 -13.40 -17.25
N ILE A 53 9.18 -13.36 -16.11
CA ILE A 53 9.06 -14.49 -15.20
C ILE A 53 7.61 -14.97 -15.13
N LYS A 54 7.40 -16.26 -15.40
CA LYS A 54 6.12 -16.95 -15.24
C LYS A 54 6.21 -17.88 -14.03
N VAL A 55 5.25 -17.76 -13.11
CA VAL A 55 5.21 -18.62 -11.94
C VAL A 55 4.42 -19.88 -12.24
N VAL A 56 5.08 -21.01 -12.12
CA VAL A 56 4.47 -22.34 -12.26
C VAL A 56 4.53 -23.13 -10.95
N ARG A 57 3.66 -24.11 -10.80
CA ARG A 57 3.69 -25.04 -9.67
C ARG A 57 4.21 -26.38 -10.16
N GLY A 58 5.28 -26.85 -9.56
CA GLY A 58 5.86 -28.16 -9.89
C GLY A 58 5.00 -29.31 -9.37
N THR A 59 5.30 -30.52 -9.86
CA THR A 59 4.69 -31.79 -9.39
C THR A 59 5.01 -32.07 -7.91
N ASP A 60 6.13 -31.55 -7.43
CA ASP A 60 6.57 -31.57 -6.02
C ASP A 60 5.84 -30.54 -5.14
N LYS A 61 4.81 -29.88 -5.68
CA LYS A 61 4.00 -28.83 -5.03
C LYS A 61 4.75 -27.53 -4.68
N LYS A 62 6.02 -27.39 -5.07
CA LYS A 62 6.80 -26.16 -4.93
C LYS A 62 6.49 -25.16 -6.04
N TYR A 63 6.87 -23.92 -5.83
CA TYR A 63 6.74 -22.86 -6.83
C TYR A 63 8.06 -22.65 -7.55
N TYR A 64 7.97 -22.50 -8.87
CA TYR A 64 9.11 -22.20 -9.73
C TYR A 64 8.81 -20.97 -10.58
N GLY A 65 9.83 -20.16 -10.80
CA GLY A 65 9.81 -19.07 -11.76
C GLY A 65 10.51 -19.53 -13.03
N VAL A 66 9.80 -19.55 -14.14
CA VAL A 66 10.39 -19.75 -15.46
C VAL A 66 10.70 -18.38 -16.04
N ILE A 67 11.98 -18.07 -16.13
CA ILE A 67 12.50 -16.78 -16.62
C ILE A 67 12.83 -16.97 -18.10
N THR A 68 12.10 -16.29 -18.96
CA THR A 68 12.29 -16.37 -20.42
C THR A 68 13.13 -15.20 -20.92
N LEU A 69 14.11 -15.50 -21.73
CA LEU A 69 15.08 -14.58 -22.31
C LEU A 69 15.12 -14.78 -23.84
N SER A 70 15.30 -13.68 -24.57
CA SER A 70 15.42 -13.67 -26.04
C SER A 70 16.82 -13.23 -26.51
N LYS A 71 17.77 -13.13 -25.59
CA LYS A 71 19.13 -12.65 -25.88
C LYS A 71 20.15 -13.50 -25.13
N TYR A 72 21.40 -13.43 -25.60
CA TYR A 72 22.58 -13.98 -24.92
C TYR A 72 22.62 -15.51 -24.82
N VAL A 73 21.79 -16.26 -25.54
CA VAL A 73 21.74 -17.73 -25.51
C VAL A 73 23.13 -18.35 -25.77
N VAL A 74 23.86 -17.85 -26.75
CA VAL A 74 25.19 -18.36 -27.13
C VAL A 74 26.19 -18.29 -25.96
N ARG A 75 26.07 -17.25 -25.11
CA ARG A 75 26.97 -16.99 -23.99
C ARG A 75 26.86 -18.04 -22.87
N TYR A 76 25.67 -18.61 -22.73
CA TYR A 76 25.32 -19.54 -21.65
C TYR A 76 24.92 -20.93 -22.14
N ALA A 77 24.95 -21.19 -23.44
CA ALA A 77 24.50 -22.43 -24.06
C ALA A 77 25.22 -23.69 -23.57
N THR A 78 26.45 -23.56 -23.06
CA THR A 78 27.24 -24.65 -22.49
C THR A 78 27.00 -24.87 -21.00
N ASP A 79 26.40 -23.88 -20.33
CA ASP A 79 26.22 -23.92 -18.89
C ASP A 79 24.91 -24.66 -18.55
N ARG A 80 24.99 -25.65 -17.67
CA ARG A 80 23.81 -26.37 -17.17
C ARG A 80 23.15 -25.64 -16.00
N TYR A 81 23.94 -24.93 -15.22
CA TYR A 81 23.52 -24.11 -14.10
C TYR A 81 24.09 -22.71 -14.28
N ILE A 82 23.27 -21.74 -14.01
CA ILE A 82 23.63 -20.33 -14.17
C ILE A 82 23.25 -19.62 -12.89
N ASP A 83 24.23 -18.97 -12.28
CA ASP A 83 24.02 -18.16 -11.09
C ASP A 83 23.52 -16.79 -11.50
N ILE A 84 22.32 -16.46 -11.05
CA ILE A 84 21.67 -15.17 -11.29
C ILE A 84 21.23 -14.52 -9.98
N GLU A 85 21.27 -13.21 -9.98
CA GLU A 85 20.64 -12.36 -8.97
C GLU A 85 19.41 -11.71 -9.61
N ILE A 86 18.24 -11.87 -8.98
CA ILE A 86 17.04 -11.10 -9.36
C ILE A 86 17.16 -9.73 -8.70
N VAL A 87 17.43 -8.72 -9.53
CA VAL A 87 17.55 -7.33 -9.06
C VAL A 87 16.15 -6.78 -8.85
N ASN A 88 15.76 -6.63 -7.59
CA ASN A 88 14.51 -6.00 -7.28
C ASN A 88 14.53 -4.56 -7.82
N THR A 89 13.55 -4.22 -8.66
CA THR A 89 13.33 -2.83 -9.05
C THR A 89 13.00 -2.06 -7.77
N PRO A 90 13.75 -1.01 -7.44
CA PRO A 90 13.42 -0.22 -6.26
C PRO A 90 11.97 0.27 -6.39
N LYS A 91 11.14 -0.10 -5.42
CA LYS A 91 9.78 0.42 -5.36
C LYS A 91 9.87 1.90 -5.03
N ASN A 92 9.37 2.76 -5.92
CA ASN A 92 9.34 4.19 -5.67
C ASN A 92 8.40 4.47 -4.49
N GLY A 93 8.97 5.00 -3.42
CA GLY A 93 8.24 5.29 -2.19
C GLY A 93 9.13 6.02 -1.19
N TYR A 94 8.53 6.47 -0.09
CA TYR A 94 9.30 7.07 0.99
C TYR A 94 9.80 5.99 1.95
N LYS A 95 11.03 6.14 2.39
CA LYS A 95 11.65 5.28 3.41
C LYS A 95 11.29 5.80 4.79
N VAL A 96 10.61 4.98 5.58
CA VAL A 96 10.10 5.34 6.91
C VAL A 96 10.51 4.26 7.92
N PRO A 97 11.02 4.62 9.12
CA PRO A 97 11.36 3.65 10.15
C PRO A 97 10.16 2.78 10.54
N LYS A 98 10.38 1.50 10.83
CA LYS A 98 9.30 0.60 11.28
C LYS A 98 8.65 1.07 12.57
N SER A 99 9.43 1.59 13.50
CA SER A 99 8.96 2.11 14.79
C SER A 99 8.01 3.30 14.70
N SER A 100 8.02 4.01 13.56
CA SER A 100 7.13 5.15 13.31
C SER A 100 5.75 4.74 12.78
N ILE A 101 5.51 3.44 12.53
CA ILE A 101 4.25 2.94 11.97
C ILE A 101 3.50 2.13 13.01
N VAL A 102 2.23 2.50 13.20
CA VAL A 102 1.27 1.81 14.06
C VAL A 102 0.04 1.38 13.27
N SER A 103 -0.68 0.40 13.81
CA SER A 103 -1.98 -0.02 13.27
C SER A 103 -3.08 0.65 14.06
N ASN A 104 -4.03 1.29 13.36
CA ASN A 104 -5.17 1.94 14.00
C ASN A 104 -6.48 1.65 13.27
N ASP A 105 -7.58 1.66 14.03
CA ASP A 105 -8.93 1.47 13.50
C ASP A 105 -9.55 2.83 13.21
N LEU A 106 -9.99 3.05 11.97
CA LEU A 106 -10.69 4.25 11.54
C LEU A 106 -12.15 3.92 11.25
N TYR A 107 -13.07 4.85 11.56
CA TYR A 107 -14.45 4.74 11.13
C TYR A 107 -14.54 4.82 9.62
N VAL A 108 -15.40 3.97 9.06
CA VAL A 108 -15.73 3.94 7.62
C VAL A 108 -17.04 4.68 7.45
N ILE A 109 -17.05 5.78 6.72
CA ILE A 109 -18.24 6.59 6.45
C ILE A 109 -18.44 6.64 4.95
N PRO A 110 -19.56 6.10 4.42
CA PRO A 110 -19.81 6.14 2.98
C PRO A 110 -19.89 7.57 2.45
N ALA A 111 -19.23 7.82 1.32
CA ALA A 111 -19.08 9.15 0.74
C ALA A 111 -20.41 9.86 0.46
N LYS A 112 -21.48 9.10 0.23
CA LYS A 112 -22.83 9.63 0.00
C LYS A 112 -23.44 10.39 1.20
N TYR A 113 -22.87 10.24 2.41
CA TYR A 113 -23.28 10.97 3.62
C TYR A 113 -22.47 12.23 3.89
N SER A 114 -21.50 12.53 3.03
CA SER A 114 -20.70 13.73 3.15
C SER A 114 -21.38 14.95 2.55
N THR A 115 -21.06 16.12 3.09
CA THR A 115 -21.38 17.42 2.51
C THR A 115 -20.11 18.22 2.31
N LYS A 116 -20.07 19.09 1.29
CA LYS A 116 -18.94 20.00 1.06
C LYS A 116 -19.22 21.34 1.75
N GLY A 117 -18.23 21.91 2.40
CA GLY A 117 -18.31 23.25 2.93
C GLY A 117 -18.55 24.29 1.83
N LYS A 118 -19.28 25.36 2.13
CA LYS A 118 -19.61 26.40 1.13
C LYS A 118 -18.39 27.14 0.55
N ASN A 119 -17.30 27.25 1.31
CA ASN A 119 -16.12 28.03 0.95
C ASN A 119 -14.81 27.26 0.95
N ASP A 120 -14.80 26.02 1.45
CA ASP A 120 -13.61 25.18 1.54
C ASP A 120 -13.92 23.79 0.99
N ASN A 121 -12.93 23.14 0.40
CA ASN A 121 -13.03 21.73 -0.01
C ASN A 121 -13.12 20.77 1.19
N ASN A 122 -13.45 21.26 2.38
CA ASN A 122 -13.55 20.46 3.59
C ASN A 122 -14.78 19.55 3.53
N VAL A 123 -14.57 18.29 3.83
CA VAL A 123 -15.63 17.28 3.92
C VAL A 123 -16.27 17.37 5.29
N GLY A 124 -17.58 17.58 5.30
CA GLY A 124 -18.39 17.61 6.51
C GLY A 124 -19.43 16.50 6.56
N PHE A 125 -19.98 16.25 7.74
CA PHE A 125 -21.03 15.28 7.98
C PHE A 125 -22.14 15.94 8.81
N ASN A 126 -23.39 15.71 8.43
CA ASN A 126 -24.54 16.25 9.14
C ASN A 126 -24.89 15.31 10.31
N VAL A 127 -24.40 15.64 11.50
CA VAL A 127 -24.55 14.84 12.72
C VAL A 127 -25.86 15.21 13.41
N GLN A 128 -26.66 14.20 13.75
CA GLN A 128 -27.88 14.40 14.53
C GLN A 128 -27.52 14.66 16.00
N SER A 129 -28.19 15.63 16.62
CA SER A 129 -28.03 15.88 18.05
C SER A 129 -28.54 14.69 18.87
N SER A 130 -27.76 14.29 19.88
CA SER A 130 -28.14 13.22 20.82
C SER A 130 -29.34 13.60 21.69
N ASP A 131 -29.64 14.90 21.79
CA ASP A 131 -30.80 15.42 22.54
C ASP A 131 -32.06 15.27 21.72
N ARG A 132 -32.90 14.29 22.04
CA ARG A 132 -34.18 13.99 21.39
C ARG A 132 -35.14 15.17 21.34
N ASN A 133 -34.91 16.24 22.13
CA ASN A 133 -35.76 17.42 22.20
C ASN A 133 -35.33 18.60 21.31
N LYS A 134 -34.16 18.51 20.69
CA LYS A 134 -33.61 19.57 19.85
C LYS A 134 -33.41 19.14 18.43
N GLY A 135 -34.24 18.66 17.68
CA GLY A 135 -34.16 18.27 16.26
C GLY A 135 -33.15 19.00 15.35
N GLU A 136 -32.12 19.58 15.95
CA GLU A 136 -31.05 20.32 15.28
C GLU A 136 -29.92 19.38 14.87
N SER A 137 -29.68 19.29 13.58
CA SER A 137 -28.49 18.66 13.04
C SER A 137 -27.39 19.69 12.87
N LYS A 138 -26.17 19.34 13.23
CA LYS A 138 -24.99 20.20 13.07
C LYS A 138 -24.03 19.59 12.07
N ILE A 139 -23.53 20.40 11.13
CA ILE A 139 -22.47 19.95 10.25
C ILE A 139 -21.16 19.96 11.00
N TYR A 140 -20.49 18.80 11.05
CA TYR A 140 -19.21 18.62 11.67
C TYR A 140 -18.16 18.32 10.60
N TYR A 141 -16.98 18.93 10.69
CA TYR A 141 -15.87 18.83 9.73
C TYR A 141 -14.65 18.17 10.39
N PRO A 142 -14.61 16.84 10.53
CA PRO A 142 -13.46 16.15 11.08
C PRO A 142 -12.31 16.11 10.06
N PRO A 143 -11.06 16.03 10.52
CA PRO A 143 -9.95 15.70 9.65
C PRO A 143 -10.15 14.34 9.00
N ILE A 144 -10.00 14.28 7.68
CA ILE A 144 -10.09 13.03 6.92
C ILE A 144 -8.72 12.38 6.90
N ALA A 145 -8.60 11.20 7.51
CA ALA A 145 -7.35 10.46 7.56
C ALA A 145 -7.01 9.78 6.21
N TYR A 146 -8.06 9.32 5.51
CA TYR A 146 -7.94 8.71 4.18
C TYR A 146 -9.30 8.73 3.48
N ALA A 147 -9.29 8.70 2.14
CA ALA A 147 -10.49 8.56 1.32
C ALA A 147 -10.23 7.63 0.14
N ASP A 148 -11.23 6.84 -0.22
CA ASP A 148 -11.31 6.12 -1.50
C ASP A 148 -12.57 6.57 -2.27
N ASP A 149 -12.87 5.93 -3.38
CA ASP A 149 -14.00 6.31 -4.25
C ASP A 149 -15.37 6.14 -3.57
N GLU A 150 -15.46 5.30 -2.54
CA GLU A 150 -16.73 4.93 -1.90
C GLU A 150 -16.84 5.48 -0.48
N ASN A 151 -15.74 5.69 0.23
CA ASN A 151 -15.75 5.96 1.66
C ASN A 151 -14.73 7.03 2.08
N TYR A 152 -15.08 7.74 3.15
CA TYR A 152 -14.17 8.50 3.98
C TYR A 152 -13.78 7.72 5.23
N TYR A 153 -12.52 7.86 5.65
CA TYR A 153 -12.00 7.19 6.83
C TYR A 153 -11.55 8.25 7.84
N VAL A 154 -12.18 8.19 9.02
CA VAL A 154 -12.03 9.21 10.06
C VAL A 154 -11.55 8.56 11.35
N SER A 155 -10.69 9.24 12.08
CA SER A 155 -10.23 8.75 13.38
C SER A 155 -11.37 8.63 14.38
N ARG A 156 -11.29 7.61 15.23
CA ARG A 156 -12.26 7.38 16.32
C ARG A 156 -12.28 8.50 17.37
N LEU A 157 -11.33 9.43 17.31
CA LEU A 157 -11.30 10.61 18.19
C LEU A 157 -12.44 11.60 17.87
N TYR A 158 -12.95 11.60 16.64
CA TYR A 158 -13.86 12.63 16.14
C TYR A 158 -15.33 12.23 16.16
N PHE A 159 -15.63 10.97 16.38
CA PHE A 159 -17.00 10.46 16.51
C PHE A 159 -17.07 9.40 17.60
N ASN A 160 -18.27 9.19 18.13
CA ASN A 160 -18.57 8.11 19.06
C ASN A 160 -19.32 6.98 18.34
N ASP A 161 -19.15 5.74 18.85
CA ASP A 161 -19.93 4.61 18.38
C ASP A 161 -21.44 4.88 18.59
N GLY A 162 -22.24 4.69 17.55
CA GLY A 162 -23.67 4.92 17.59
C GLY A 162 -24.13 6.32 17.20
N GLU A 163 -23.23 7.27 16.97
CA GLU A 163 -23.63 8.57 16.41
C GLU A 163 -24.28 8.41 15.03
N VAL A 164 -25.31 9.21 14.78
CA VAL A 164 -26.11 9.13 13.56
C VAL A 164 -25.79 10.32 12.68
N ILE A 165 -25.46 10.05 11.43
CA ILE A 165 -25.29 11.07 10.39
C ILE A 165 -26.40 10.95 9.36
N THR A 166 -26.81 12.09 8.80
CA THR A 166 -27.87 12.17 7.79
C THR A 166 -27.27 12.52 6.44
N LYS A 167 -27.75 11.84 5.41
CA LYS A 167 -27.39 12.14 4.03
C LYS A 167 -27.92 13.52 3.65
N PRO A 168 -27.11 14.37 2.95
CA PRO A 168 -27.59 15.65 2.44
C PRO A 168 -28.87 15.51 1.59
N ASP A 169 -29.79 16.43 1.77
CA ASP A 169 -31.05 16.51 1.02
C ASP A 169 -31.92 15.23 1.08
N SER A 170 -31.78 14.45 2.16
CA SER A 170 -32.46 13.18 2.36
C SER A 170 -32.71 12.91 3.84
N HIS A 171 -33.64 12.00 4.15
CA HIS A 171 -33.85 11.45 5.49
C HIS A 171 -33.09 10.15 5.74
N GLU A 172 -32.28 9.71 4.77
CA GLU A 172 -31.45 8.51 4.91
C GLU A 172 -30.37 8.75 5.95
N THR A 173 -30.24 7.84 6.91
CA THR A 173 -29.30 7.94 8.02
C THR A 173 -28.26 6.82 7.97
N TYR A 174 -27.11 7.08 8.54
CA TYR A 174 -26.05 6.09 8.76
C TYR A 174 -25.60 6.16 10.21
N VAL A 175 -25.49 5.01 10.85
CA VAL A 175 -24.99 4.88 12.22
C VAL A 175 -23.47 4.61 12.18
N ILE A 176 -22.71 5.49 12.82
CA ILE A 176 -21.25 5.35 12.93
C ILE A 176 -20.92 4.21 13.88
N GLY A 177 -20.01 3.32 13.47
CA GLY A 177 -19.61 2.16 14.27
C GLY A 177 -18.79 1.15 13.47
N HIS A 178 -18.95 1.13 12.14
CA HIS A 178 -18.12 0.27 11.30
C HIS A 178 -16.69 0.82 11.21
N THR A 179 -15.70 -0.01 11.56
CA THR A 179 -14.28 0.36 11.53
C THR A 179 -13.50 -0.52 10.57
N ARG A 180 -12.40 0.03 10.07
CA ARG A 180 -11.40 -0.69 9.28
C ARG A 180 -10.00 -0.36 9.78
N LYS A 181 -9.15 -1.38 9.84
CA LYS A 181 -7.77 -1.26 10.29
C LYS A 181 -6.85 -0.74 9.19
N PHE A 182 -6.06 0.28 9.52
CA PHE A 182 -5.07 0.88 8.64
C PHE A 182 -3.70 0.93 9.31
N MET A 183 -2.65 0.89 8.48
CA MET A 183 -1.31 1.25 8.92
C MET A 183 -1.17 2.77 8.84
N CYS A 184 -0.71 3.39 9.90
CA CYS A 184 -0.63 4.84 10.06
C CYS A 184 0.73 5.26 10.60
N ALA A 185 1.13 6.48 10.29
CA ALA A 185 2.21 7.19 10.96
C ALA A 185 1.65 8.45 11.63
N TYR A 186 2.30 8.91 12.69
CA TYR A 186 1.99 10.21 13.27
C TYR A 186 2.83 11.29 12.59
N ASN A 187 2.17 12.18 11.87
CA ASN A 187 2.76 13.41 11.34
C ASN A 187 2.61 14.52 12.39
N ILE A 188 3.64 15.35 12.56
CA ILE A 188 3.61 16.51 13.44
C ILE A 188 3.18 17.73 12.62
N ASN A 189 1.95 18.18 12.83
CA ASN A 189 1.39 19.35 12.16
C ASN A 189 1.03 20.42 13.21
N ASN A 190 1.57 21.62 13.04
CA ASN A 190 1.37 22.74 13.99
C ASN A 190 1.62 22.38 15.46
N GLY A 191 2.58 21.50 15.75
CA GLY A 191 2.90 21.06 17.10
C GLY A 191 2.02 19.93 17.65
N TYR A 192 1.08 19.40 16.87
CA TYR A 192 0.22 18.28 17.26
C TYR A 192 0.49 17.05 16.39
N THR A 193 0.28 15.88 16.99
CA THR A 193 0.33 14.61 16.27
C THR A 193 -0.98 14.37 15.51
N VAL A 194 -0.87 14.11 14.21
CA VAL A 194 -2.02 13.81 13.34
C VAL A 194 -1.80 12.45 12.67
N PHE A 195 -2.83 11.62 12.64
CA PHE A 195 -2.78 10.38 11.89
C PHE A 195 -2.68 10.60 10.40
N THR A 196 -1.74 9.88 9.79
CA THR A 196 -1.62 9.81 8.34
C THR A 196 -1.56 8.36 7.92
N VAL A 197 -2.50 7.93 7.10
CA VAL A 197 -2.54 6.55 6.58
C VAL A 197 -1.38 6.32 5.61
N VAL A 198 -0.74 5.15 5.75
CA VAL A 198 0.35 4.74 4.89
C VAL A 198 0.09 3.37 4.27
N SER A 199 0.51 3.19 3.03
CA SER A 199 0.47 1.91 2.33
C SER A 199 1.89 1.38 2.17
N ILE A 200 2.20 0.24 2.81
CA ILE A 200 3.52 -0.36 2.78
C ILE A 200 3.69 -1.12 1.47
N LEU A 201 4.69 -0.73 0.67
CA LEU A 201 5.10 -1.39 -0.57
C LEU A 201 6.11 -2.50 -0.31
N ASP A 202 7.04 -2.25 0.61
CA ASP A 202 8.13 -3.16 0.95
C ASP A 202 8.61 -2.92 2.38
N SER A 203 9.31 -3.91 2.95
CA SER A 203 9.77 -3.86 4.33
C SER A 203 11.11 -4.56 4.45
N THR A 204 12.09 -3.87 5.04
CA THR A 204 13.37 -4.42 5.50
C THR A 204 13.30 -4.67 7.01
N ASP A 205 14.38 -5.01 7.66
CA ASP A 205 14.40 -5.22 9.11
C ASP A 205 14.20 -3.91 9.90
N GLU A 206 14.65 -2.79 9.37
CA GLU A 206 14.64 -1.48 10.05
C GLU A 206 13.59 -0.51 9.49
N TYR A 207 13.26 -0.62 8.19
CA TYR A 207 12.48 0.38 7.45
C TYR A 207 11.34 -0.25 6.66
N ASN A 208 10.32 0.56 6.45
CA ASN A 208 9.27 0.32 5.46
C ASN A 208 9.44 1.28 4.28
N ILE A 209 9.14 0.80 3.08
CA ILE A 209 8.95 1.65 1.90
C ILE A 209 7.45 1.85 1.75
N ILE A 210 7.00 3.10 1.86
CA ILE A 210 5.58 3.45 1.77
C ILE A 210 5.26 4.08 0.42
N LYS A 211 4.04 3.79 -0.07
CA LYS A 211 3.53 4.34 -1.33
C LYS A 211 3.27 5.84 -1.20
N ILE A 212 3.61 6.59 -2.25
CA ILE A 212 3.24 8.00 -2.37
C ILE A 212 1.75 8.07 -2.73
N MET A 213 0.95 8.75 -1.91
CA MET A 213 -0.50 8.90 -2.08
C MET A 213 -0.92 10.32 -1.68
N ASP A 214 -2.05 10.81 -2.19
CA ASP A 214 -2.53 12.18 -1.94
C ASP A 214 -2.80 12.47 -0.46
N TYR A 215 -3.37 11.50 0.27
CA TYR A 215 -3.69 11.62 1.70
C TYR A 215 -2.62 10.96 2.61
N SER A 216 -1.39 10.80 2.13
CA SER A 216 -0.30 10.18 2.86
C SER A 216 0.81 11.19 3.18
N LEU A 217 1.89 10.69 3.78
CA LEU A 217 3.08 11.49 4.08
C LEU A 217 3.68 12.11 2.81
N LYS A 218 4.17 13.33 2.96
CA LYS A 218 4.88 14.08 1.92
C LYS A 218 6.36 14.23 2.28
N ILE A 219 7.17 14.63 1.31
CA ILE A 219 8.56 15.01 1.55
C ILE A 219 8.57 16.22 2.51
N TYR A 220 9.47 16.17 3.50
CA TYR A 220 9.63 17.14 4.59
C TYR A 220 8.57 17.07 5.70
N ASP A 221 7.61 16.16 5.65
CA ASP A 221 6.75 15.92 6.80
C ASP A 221 7.60 15.41 7.98
N ARG A 222 7.32 15.96 9.16
CA ARG A 222 7.93 15.53 10.41
C ARG A 222 7.11 14.40 11.00
N ILE A 223 7.72 13.23 11.15
CA ILE A 223 7.06 12.06 11.72
C ILE A 223 7.64 11.71 13.08
N VAL A 224 6.82 11.15 13.93
CA VAL A 224 7.25 10.59 15.21
C VAL A 224 8.01 9.28 14.94
N LEU A 225 9.23 9.17 15.45
CA LEU A 225 10.07 7.98 15.22
C LEU A 225 9.59 6.76 16.00
N ASP A 226 9.06 6.95 17.22
CA ASP A 226 8.49 5.89 18.04
C ASP A 226 7.00 6.16 18.25
N ALA A 227 6.19 5.66 17.34
CA ALA A 227 4.76 5.87 17.33
C ALA A 227 4.01 5.21 18.52
N SER A 228 4.66 4.29 19.24
CA SER A 228 4.08 3.65 20.42
C SER A 228 4.01 4.55 21.64
N LYS A 229 4.79 5.64 21.64
CA LYS A 229 4.92 6.60 22.78
C LYS A 229 4.01 7.81 22.67
N VAL A 230 3.26 7.94 21.61
CA VAL A 230 2.40 9.09 21.36
C VAL A 230 0.99 8.64 21.02
N THR A 231 0.06 9.58 21.26
CA THR A 231 -1.34 9.42 20.87
C THR A 231 -1.72 10.50 19.86
N GLU A 232 -2.83 10.31 19.16
CA GLU A 232 -3.35 11.32 18.25
C GLU A 232 -3.72 12.60 19.02
N ASN A 233 -3.53 13.75 18.39
CA ASN A 233 -3.80 15.09 18.93
C ASN A 233 -2.95 15.47 20.17
N GLN A 234 -1.86 14.76 20.40
CA GLN A 234 -0.92 15.06 21.46
C GLN A 234 -0.04 16.25 21.07
N VAL A 235 0.14 17.19 22.00
CA VAL A 235 1.07 18.32 21.83
C VAL A 235 2.50 17.80 21.94
N ILE A 236 3.32 18.09 20.94
CA ILE A 236 4.75 17.78 20.95
C ILE A 236 5.51 19.09 21.17
N TYR A 237 6.12 19.22 22.33
CA TYR A 237 7.05 20.31 22.60
C TYR A 237 8.38 20.03 21.90
N GLN A 238 8.91 21.03 21.19
CA GLN A 238 10.26 21.00 20.60
C GLN A 238 11.30 21.47 21.60
#